data_ffd322ec94e3d7e8d2f100ace8e4f6e9
#
_entry.id   ffd322ec94e3d7e8d2f100ace8e4f6e9
#
_cell.length_a   1.000
_cell.length_b   1.000
_cell.length_c   1.000
_cell.angle_alpha   90.00
_cell.angle_beta   90.00
_cell.angle_gamma   90.00
#
_symmetry.space_group_name_H-M   'P 1'
#
loop_
_entity.id
_entity.type
_entity.pdbx_description
1 polymer ?
#
loop_
_entity_poly.entity_id
_entity_poly.type
_entity_poly.pdbx_seq_one_letter_code
_entity_poly.pdbx_strand_id
1 'polypeptide(L)'
;MLKISVTDSDPELSASIANSIAQVFSGEVAKIYQMNNISVIDIAQVPEEVSNNTLTRDFFIALFISIFGSIGVIFIIYYFDDSIKLTDDLEEEIGMPVIAKVFKSDIGSKNRGKVELLVQKYPKSVVSESIKTLRTNLQFSSVDSELKTILVTSSIPGEGKSFISANLAISFTQTDKKVLIVDCDMRKGRQHRIFKLSNTKGLSNLLIDDMTNYKDYINKTSIKNLYVITRGTVPPNPSELLNSNKNSELIKILRSKFDIIIFDGVPCNGLPDSIIMSKLVDKVLIVSSESVTPRSVLESTKKQLKNVEAPVAGDVLNNVNRKNSKYGKYYGYYGDN
;
A
#
# COMPACT_ATOMS: atom_id res chain seq x y z
N MET A 1 48.26 42.46 -40.29
CA MET A 1 48.78 41.37 -39.42
C MET A 1 47.89 40.20 -39.59
N LEU A 2 48.41 39.04 -40.01
CA LEU A 2 47.64 37.79 -40.13
C LEU A 2 47.91 36.95 -38.89
N LYS A 3 46.87 36.41 -38.25
CA LYS A 3 46.99 35.52 -37.10
C LYS A 3 46.52 34.14 -37.52
N ILE A 4 47.41 33.15 -37.29
CA ILE A 4 47.12 31.73 -37.50
C ILE A 4 46.82 31.11 -36.15
N SER A 5 45.67 30.41 -36.01
CA SER A 5 45.24 29.74 -34.79
C SER A 5 45.01 28.26 -35.10
N VAL A 6 45.62 27.36 -34.36
CA VAL A 6 45.47 25.91 -34.48
C VAL A 6 44.99 25.37 -33.16
N THR A 7 44.02 24.48 -33.20
CA THR A 7 43.50 23.79 -32.01
C THR A 7 43.63 22.30 -32.24
N ASP A 8 44.30 21.60 -31.32
CA ASP A 8 44.45 20.16 -31.33
C ASP A 8 44.41 19.62 -29.89
N SER A 9 44.19 18.35 -29.73
CA SER A 9 44.25 17.66 -28.43
C SER A 9 45.68 17.50 -27.91
N ASP A 10 46.68 17.52 -28.83
CA ASP A 10 48.09 17.46 -28.52
C ASP A 10 48.71 18.86 -28.60
N PRO A 11 49.23 19.41 -27.48
CA PRO A 11 49.81 20.74 -27.44
C PRO A 11 51.06 20.87 -28.28
N GLU A 12 51.91 19.84 -28.38
CA GLU A 12 53.11 19.89 -29.21
C GLU A 12 52.75 19.88 -30.70
N LEU A 13 51.75 19.05 -31.07
CA LEU A 13 51.30 18.97 -32.45
C LEU A 13 50.63 20.28 -32.90
N SER A 14 49.84 20.90 -32.03
CA SER A 14 49.19 22.20 -32.34
C SER A 14 50.19 23.30 -32.64
N ALA A 15 51.24 23.42 -31.85
CA ALA A 15 52.32 24.38 -32.07
C ALA A 15 53.13 24.07 -33.36
N SER A 16 53.43 22.81 -33.60
CA SER A 16 54.14 22.35 -34.81
C SER A 16 53.36 22.64 -36.09
N ILE A 17 52.05 22.34 -36.08
CA ILE A 17 51.15 22.63 -37.23
C ILE A 17 51.10 24.14 -37.48
N ALA A 18 50.90 24.98 -36.44
CA ALA A 18 50.83 26.42 -36.57
C ALA A 18 52.09 27.00 -37.20
N ASN A 19 53.28 26.57 -36.74
CA ASN A 19 54.58 26.99 -37.26
C ASN A 19 54.81 26.52 -38.70
N SER A 20 54.43 25.27 -39.02
CA SER A 20 54.52 24.73 -40.37
C SER A 20 53.64 25.51 -41.35
N ILE A 21 52.41 25.81 -40.98
CA ILE A 21 51.50 26.65 -41.80
C ILE A 21 52.10 28.03 -42.01
N ALA A 22 52.65 28.68 -40.98
CA ALA A 22 53.24 30.00 -41.09
C ALA A 22 54.45 29.99 -42.05
N GLN A 23 55.26 28.95 -41.97
CA GLN A 23 56.48 28.78 -42.82
C GLN A 23 56.08 28.52 -44.29
N VAL A 24 55.15 27.62 -44.56
CA VAL A 24 54.64 27.34 -45.91
C VAL A 24 53.96 28.58 -46.50
N PHE A 25 53.15 29.26 -45.72
CA PHE A 25 52.44 30.45 -46.13
C PHE A 25 53.43 31.55 -46.53
N SER A 26 54.39 31.84 -45.69
CA SER A 26 55.41 32.89 -46.01
C SER A 26 56.22 32.54 -47.26
N GLY A 27 56.54 31.27 -47.45
CA GLY A 27 57.25 30.79 -48.65
C GLY A 27 56.47 30.90 -49.95
N GLU A 28 55.21 30.54 -49.89
CA GLU A 28 54.32 30.63 -51.07
C GLU A 28 53.95 32.09 -51.44
N VAL A 29 53.72 32.92 -50.44
CA VAL A 29 53.48 34.37 -50.72
C VAL A 29 54.74 35.05 -51.31
N ALA A 30 55.92 34.72 -50.80
CA ALA A 30 57.14 35.23 -51.38
C ALA A 30 57.35 34.85 -52.85
N LYS A 31 56.98 33.64 -53.24
CA LYS A 31 57.03 33.17 -54.66
C LYS A 31 56.04 33.89 -55.53
N ILE A 32 54.83 34.12 -55.07
CA ILE A 32 53.70 34.71 -55.85
C ILE A 32 53.91 36.21 -56.09
N TYR A 33 54.29 36.92 -55.03
CA TYR A 33 54.41 38.38 -55.06
C TYR A 33 55.81 38.91 -55.33
N GLN A 34 56.82 38.04 -55.43
CA GLN A 34 58.27 38.40 -55.62
C GLN A 34 58.75 39.48 -54.64
N MET A 35 58.12 39.52 -53.46
CA MET A 35 58.44 40.47 -52.38
C MET A 35 58.84 39.73 -51.10
N ASN A 36 60.01 40.01 -50.57
CA ASN A 36 60.55 39.47 -49.32
C ASN A 36 60.04 40.23 -48.07
N ASN A 37 58.83 40.73 -48.08
CA ASN A 37 58.27 41.59 -47.01
C ASN A 37 57.40 40.89 -45.97
N ILE A 38 57.36 39.57 -45.99
CA ILE A 38 56.63 38.80 -44.98
C ILE A 38 57.61 38.18 -44.03
N SER A 39 57.55 38.61 -42.77
CA SER A 39 58.29 37.98 -41.67
C SER A 39 57.39 37.40 -40.66
N VAL A 40 57.71 36.24 -40.14
CA VAL A 40 57.03 35.65 -38.97
C VAL A 40 57.45 36.51 -37.76
N ILE A 41 56.43 37.16 -37.17
CA ILE A 41 56.63 38.10 -36.05
C ILE A 41 56.72 37.31 -34.73
N ASP A 42 55.94 36.24 -34.64
CA ASP A 42 55.88 35.43 -33.43
C ASP A 42 55.77 33.95 -33.80
N ILE A 43 56.50 33.13 -33.10
CA ILE A 43 56.53 31.67 -33.30
C ILE A 43 55.59 31.02 -32.29
N ALA A 44 54.72 30.11 -32.76
CA ALA A 44 53.80 29.39 -31.88
C ALA A 44 54.61 28.54 -30.87
N GLN A 45 54.45 28.85 -29.61
CA GLN A 45 54.97 28.07 -28.48
C GLN A 45 53.97 26.98 -28.08
N VAL A 46 54.48 25.92 -27.48
CA VAL A 46 53.62 24.85 -26.92
C VAL A 46 52.79 25.48 -25.81
N PRO A 47 51.44 25.42 -25.90
CA PRO A 47 50.57 26.01 -24.87
C PRO A 47 50.68 25.26 -23.56
N GLU A 48 50.93 25.99 -22.46
CA GLU A 48 50.97 25.45 -21.11
C GLU A 48 49.57 25.33 -20.50
N GLU A 49 48.60 26.05 -21.02
CA GLU A 49 47.21 26.04 -20.54
C GLU A 49 46.23 25.57 -21.62
N VAL A 50 45.22 24.87 -21.19
CA VAL A 50 44.11 24.40 -22.05
C VAL A 50 43.27 25.60 -22.48
N SER A 51 43.20 25.85 -23.78
CA SER A 51 42.49 26.99 -24.38
C SER A 51 40.97 27.06 -24.05
N ASN A 52 40.39 25.94 -23.72
CA ASN A 52 38.96 25.84 -23.44
C ASN A 52 38.70 25.03 -22.16
N ASN A 53 39.13 25.57 -21.01
CA ASN A 53 38.88 24.93 -19.72
C ASN A 53 37.45 25.14 -19.28
N THR A 54 36.55 24.24 -19.72
CA THR A 54 35.11 24.27 -19.36
C THR A 54 34.78 23.42 -18.14
N LEU A 55 35.75 22.75 -17.53
CA LEU A 55 35.55 21.81 -16.44
C LEU A 55 34.74 22.40 -15.27
N THR A 56 35.08 23.62 -14.86
CA THR A 56 34.34 24.29 -13.76
C THR A 56 32.92 24.62 -14.15
N ARG A 57 32.71 25.13 -15.35
CA ARG A 57 31.36 25.41 -15.88
C ARG A 57 30.52 24.12 -15.99
N ASP A 58 31.12 23.09 -16.58
CA ASP A 58 30.44 21.80 -16.82
C ASP A 58 30.12 21.09 -15.51
N PHE A 59 31.01 21.22 -14.50
CA PHE A 59 30.71 20.76 -13.12
C PHE A 59 29.50 21.46 -12.52
N PHE A 60 29.40 22.79 -12.61
CA PHE A 60 28.24 23.52 -12.09
C PHE A 60 26.95 23.22 -12.86
N ILE A 61 27.04 23.04 -14.17
CA ILE A 61 25.90 22.61 -15.00
C ILE A 61 25.41 21.22 -14.58
N ALA A 62 26.32 20.26 -14.44
CA ALA A 62 25.99 18.91 -14.00
C ALA A 62 25.38 18.90 -12.60
N LEU A 63 25.95 19.68 -11.67
CA LEU A 63 25.42 19.84 -10.32
C LEU A 63 23.99 20.43 -10.33
N PHE A 64 23.78 21.46 -11.12
CA PHE A 64 22.47 22.08 -11.27
C PHE A 64 21.44 21.10 -11.83
N ILE A 65 21.75 20.40 -12.93
CA ILE A 65 20.87 19.39 -13.53
C ILE A 65 20.58 18.26 -12.52
N SER A 66 21.57 17.81 -11.77
CA SER A 66 21.41 16.76 -10.74
C SER A 66 20.43 17.18 -9.63
N ILE A 67 20.57 18.40 -9.10
CA ILE A 67 19.71 18.90 -8.02
C ILE A 67 18.29 19.12 -8.54
N PHE A 68 18.11 19.88 -9.62
CA PHE A 68 16.78 20.19 -10.15
C PHE A 68 16.09 18.96 -10.75
N GLY A 69 16.87 18.06 -11.39
CA GLY A 69 16.35 16.78 -11.86
C GLY A 69 15.84 15.92 -10.72
N SER A 70 16.56 15.83 -9.61
CA SER A 70 16.15 15.08 -8.41
C SER A 70 14.87 15.67 -7.80
N ILE A 71 14.80 17.00 -7.67
CA ILE A 71 13.60 17.69 -7.17
C ILE A 71 12.41 17.45 -8.09
N GLY A 72 12.62 17.53 -9.41
CA GLY A 72 11.58 17.25 -10.40
C GLY A 72 11.03 15.83 -10.31
N VAL A 73 11.88 14.83 -10.17
CA VAL A 73 11.47 13.42 -9.98
C VAL A 73 10.68 13.25 -8.70
N ILE A 74 11.15 13.83 -7.58
CA ILE A 74 10.41 13.76 -6.30
C ILE A 74 9.04 14.43 -6.42
N PHE A 75 8.98 15.59 -7.07
CA PHE A 75 7.72 16.31 -7.29
C PHE A 75 6.73 15.49 -8.14
N ILE A 76 7.21 14.84 -9.21
CA ILE A 76 6.38 13.96 -10.05
C ILE A 76 5.82 12.81 -9.23
N ILE A 77 6.68 12.10 -8.48
CA ILE A 77 6.24 10.99 -7.61
C ILE A 77 5.21 11.46 -6.60
N TYR A 78 5.44 12.61 -5.96
CA TYR A 78 4.51 13.17 -4.97
C TYR A 78 3.18 13.59 -5.59
N TYR A 79 3.19 14.19 -6.78
CA TYR A 79 2.01 14.67 -7.49
C TYR A 79 1.09 13.53 -7.95
N PHE A 80 1.67 12.39 -8.35
CA PHE A 80 0.91 11.21 -8.77
C PHE A 80 0.57 10.24 -7.64
N ASP A 81 1.01 10.51 -6.41
CA ASP A 81 0.71 9.66 -5.25
C ASP A 81 -0.66 10.01 -4.66
N ASP A 82 -1.69 9.28 -5.11
CA ASP A 82 -3.10 9.38 -4.66
C ASP A 82 -3.36 8.54 -3.38
N SER A 83 -2.34 8.11 -2.66
CA SER A 83 -2.53 7.27 -1.48
C SER A 83 -3.00 8.06 -0.25
N ILE A 84 -3.83 7.41 0.58
CA ILE A 84 -4.30 7.96 1.86
C ILE A 84 -3.11 8.06 2.82
N LYS A 85 -2.83 9.26 3.31
CA LYS A 85 -1.70 9.52 4.23
C LYS A 85 -2.16 9.92 5.64
N LEU A 86 -3.29 10.58 5.74
CA LEU A 86 -3.82 11.10 7.01
C LEU A 86 -5.28 10.69 7.21
N THR A 87 -5.72 10.71 8.46
CA THR A 87 -7.12 10.46 8.83
C THR A 87 -8.04 11.55 8.31
N ASP A 88 -7.55 12.77 8.31
CA ASP A 88 -8.29 13.95 7.86
C ASP A 88 -8.69 13.78 6.39
N ASP A 89 -7.85 13.10 5.58
CA ASP A 89 -8.17 12.73 4.20
C ASP A 89 -9.45 11.85 4.10
N LEU A 90 -9.68 10.95 5.09
CA LEU A 90 -10.83 10.05 5.10
C LEU A 90 -12.11 10.75 5.54
N GLU A 91 -12.04 11.57 6.58
CA GLU A 91 -13.20 12.21 7.19
C GLU A 91 -13.63 13.46 6.41
N GLU A 92 -12.69 14.33 6.05
CA GLU A 92 -12.99 15.61 5.39
C GLU A 92 -13.21 15.44 3.88
N GLU A 93 -12.34 14.71 3.19
CA GLU A 93 -12.40 14.60 1.73
C GLU A 93 -13.34 13.49 1.26
N ILE A 94 -13.23 12.29 1.85
CA ILE A 94 -14.06 11.14 1.47
C ILE A 94 -15.39 11.15 2.22
N GLY A 95 -15.47 11.83 3.38
CA GLY A 95 -16.65 11.87 4.23
C GLY A 95 -17.02 10.48 4.78
N MET A 96 -16.01 9.70 5.19
CA MET A 96 -16.18 8.39 5.79
C MET A 96 -15.60 8.41 7.21
N PRO A 97 -16.40 8.09 8.24
CA PRO A 97 -15.91 8.10 9.62
C PRO A 97 -14.82 7.04 9.82
N VAL A 98 -13.75 7.41 10.49
CA VAL A 98 -12.68 6.49 10.89
C VAL A 98 -13.03 5.87 12.24
N ILE A 99 -13.43 4.61 12.22
CA ILE A 99 -13.83 3.86 13.42
C ILE A 99 -12.63 3.56 14.32
N ALA A 100 -11.49 3.24 13.72
CA ALA A 100 -10.24 3.04 14.46
C ALA A 100 -9.02 3.18 13.56
N LYS A 101 -7.88 3.48 14.21
CA LYS A 101 -6.55 3.47 13.61
C LYS A 101 -5.78 2.28 14.17
N VAL A 102 -5.32 1.39 13.30
CA VAL A 102 -4.52 0.23 13.69
C VAL A 102 -3.07 0.47 13.28
N PHE A 103 -2.20 0.59 14.27
CA PHE A 103 -0.80 0.92 14.04
C PHE A 103 -0.03 -0.26 13.43
N LYS A 104 0.97 0.07 12.63
CA LYS A 104 1.90 -0.92 12.10
C LYS A 104 2.65 -1.60 13.25
N SER A 105 2.62 -2.93 13.29
CA SER A 105 3.32 -3.70 14.31
C SER A 105 4.77 -3.93 13.90
N ASP A 106 5.70 -3.59 14.79
CA ASP A 106 7.10 -3.98 14.68
C ASP A 106 7.32 -5.41 15.21
N ILE A 107 6.34 -5.93 15.95
CA ILE A 107 6.33 -7.27 16.52
C ILE A 107 6.16 -8.28 15.38
N GLY A 108 7.14 -9.14 15.16
CA GLY A 108 7.07 -10.16 14.11
C GLY A 108 7.60 -9.74 12.75
N SER A 109 8.26 -8.59 12.62
CA SER A 109 8.79 -8.08 11.34
C SER A 109 9.77 -9.05 10.64
N LYS A 110 10.36 -9.99 11.38
CA LYS A 110 11.21 -11.08 10.85
C LYS A 110 10.44 -12.15 10.08
N ASN A 111 9.11 -12.21 10.19
CA ASN A 111 8.24 -13.17 9.51
C ASN A 111 7.30 -12.48 8.53
N ARG A 112 7.81 -11.85 7.48
CA ARG A 112 7.02 -11.29 6.38
C ARG A 112 6.12 -12.39 5.79
N GLY A 113 4.80 -12.27 6.01
CA GLY A 113 3.78 -13.16 5.44
C GLY A 113 2.99 -14.02 6.44
N LYS A 114 3.33 -14.07 7.72
CA LYS A 114 2.48 -14.72 8.74
C LYS A 114 1.59 -13.67 9.40
N VAL A 115 0.29 -13.83 9.25
CA VAL A 115 -0.69 -13.08 10.04
C VAL A 115 -0.55 -13.52 11.49
N GLU A 116 -0.19 -12.61 12.38
CA GLU A 116 -0.09 -12.92 13.79
C GLU A 116 -1.39 -12.59 14.52
N LEU A 117 -1.79 -13.45 15.45
CA LEU A 117 -2.91 -13.23 16.35
C LEU A 117 -2.44 -12.33 17.50
N LEU A 118 -2.26 -11.03 17.21
CA LEU A 118 -1.62 -10.09 18.14
C LEU A 118 -2.43 -9.88 19.41
N VAL A 119 -3.75 -9.83 19.30
CA VAL A 119 -4.65 -9.66 20.47
C VAL A 119 -4.55 -10.83 21.43
N GLN A 120 -4.25 -12.04 20.93
CA GLN A 120 -4.02 -13.22 21.78
C GLN A 120 -2.62 -13.22 22.38
N LYS A 121 -1.58 -13.03 21.54
CA LYS A 121 -0.18 -13.18 21.96
C LYS A 121 0.36 -12.00 22.75
N TYR A 122 -0.08 -10.79 22.40
CA TYR A 122 0.41 -9.51 22.95
C TYR A 122 -0.77 -8.61 23.32
N PRO A 123 -1.58 -9.00 24.33
CA PRO A 123 -2.84 -8.33 24.66
C PRO A 123 -2.70 -6.89 25.10
N LYS A 124 -1.50 -6.48 25.52
CA LYS A 124 -1.16 -5.09 25.94
C LYS A 124 -0.48 -4.28 24.84
N SER A 125 -0.26 -4.85 23.63
CA SER A 125 0.37 -4.11 22.55
C SER A 125 -0.54 -2.99 22.04
N VAL A 126 0.07 -1.96 21.47
CA VAL A 126 -0.67 -0.83 20.87
C VAL A 126 -1.65 -1.30 19.79
N VAL A 127 -1.28 -2.31 19.02
CA VAL A 127 -2.19 -2.91 18.03
C VAL A 127 -3.40 -3.56 18.72
N SER A 128 -3.17 -4.29 19.82
CA SER A 128 -4.26 -4.92 20.58
C SER A 128 -5.20 -3.88 21.18
N GLU A 129 -4.67 -2.78 21.70
CA GLU A 129 -5.50 -1.68 22.20
C GLU A 129 -6.30 -0.99 21.07
N SER A 130 -5.68 -0.79 19.89
CA SER A 130 -6.39 -0.30 18.72
C SER A 130 -7.57 -1.20 18.31
N ILE A 131 -7.39 -2.52 18.33
CA ILE A 131 -8.46 -3.48 18.05
C ILE A 131 -9.54 -3.48 19.12
N LYS A 132 -9.19 -3.32 20.39
CA LYS A 132 -10.18 -3.17 21.48
C LYS A 132 -11.01 -1.88 21.30
N THR A 133 -10.36 -0.78 20.92
CA THR A 133 -11.03 0.48 20.57
C THR A 133 -11.97 0.28 19.39
N LEU A 134 -11.53 -0.42 18.32
CA LEU A 134 -12.37 -0.76 17.19
C LEU A 134 -13.63 -1.53 17.63
N ARG A 135 -13.46 -2.58 18.45
CA ARG A 135 -14.60 -3.34 19.00
C ARG A 135 -15.59 -2.43 19.73
N THR A 136 -15.07 -1.59 20.63
CA THR A 136 -15.88 -0.68 21.45
C THR A 136 -16.65 0.31 20.57
N ASN A 137 -16.00 0.93 19.59
CA ASN A 137 -16.64 1.88 18.70
C ASN A 137 -17.70 1.21 17.81
N LEU A 138 -17.46 -0.02 17.35
CA LEU A 138 -18.48 -0.80 16.61
C LEU A 138 -19.69 -1.12 17.47
N GLN A 139 -19.52 -1.47 18.74
CA GLN A 139 -20.64 -1.72 19.65
C GLN A 139 -21.47 -0.42 19.86
N PHE A 140 -20.86 0.71 19.99
CA PHE A 140 -21.55 2.00 20.12
C PHE A 140 -22.18 2.49 18.80
N SER A 141 -21.68 2.09 17.65
CA SER A 141 -22.28 2.45 16.35
C SER A 141 -23.65 1.79 16.09
N SER A 142 -24.11 0.92 16.97
CA SER A 142 -25.34 0.15 16.85
C SER A 142 -26.23 0.34 18.10
N VAL A 143 -26.51 1.59 18.47
CA VAL A 143 -27.28 1.91 19.68
C VAL A 143 -28.71 1.39 19.62
N ASP A 144 -29.34 1.43 18.43
CA ASP A 144 -30.73 1.08 18.23
C ASP A 144 -30.98 -0.38 17.83
N SER A 145 -29.94 -1.17 17.59
CA SER A 145 -30.04 -2.56 17.16
C SER A 145 -28.92 -3.43 17.71
N GLU A 146 -29.24 -4.70 18.00
CA GLU A 146 -28.21 -5.65 18.46
C GLU A 146 -27.24 -5.95 17.33
N LEU A 147 -25.94 -5.60 17.52
CA LEU A 147 -24.87 -5.93 16.60
C LEU A 147 -24.53 -7.42 16.68
N LYS A 148 -24.85 -8.19 15.65
CA LYS A 148 -24.53 -9.63 15.55
C LYS A 148 -23.63 -9.97 14.40
N THR A 149 -23.78 -9.29 13.26
CA THR A 149 -23.10 -9.65 12.02
C THR A 149 -22.30 -8.47 11.48
N ILE A 150 -21.00 -8.70 11.23
CA ILE A 150 -20.06 -7.69 10.73
C ILE A 150 -19.39 -8.25 9.49
N LEU A 151 -19.49 -7.56 8.37
CA LEU A 151 -18.67 -7.82 7.19
C LEU A 151 -17.42 -6.95 7.24
N VAL A 152 -16.26 -7.57 7.17
CA VAL A 152 -14.99 -6.87 7.02
C VAL A 152 -14.56 -7.00 5.57
N THR A 153 -14.46 -5.87 4.88
CA THR A 153 -14.05 -5.79 3.48
C THR A 153 -12.92 -4.76 3.31
N SER A 154 -12.47 -4.56 2.09
CA SER A 154 -11.44 -3.59 1.75
C SER A 154 -11.62 -3.08 0.32
N SER A 155 -10.88 -2.05 -0.08
CA SER A 155 -10.95 -1.53 -1.44
C SER A 155 -10.11 -2.36 -2.41
N ILE A 156 -8.88 -2.73 -1.99
CA ILE A 156 -7.92 -3.50 -2.79
C ILE A 156 -7.37 -4.69 -1.98
N PRO A 157 -6.71 -5.65 -2.65
CA PRO A 157 -6.01 -6.73 -1.97
C PRO A 157 -4.83 -6.22 -1.12
N GLY A 158 -4.59 -6.82 0.05
CA GLY A 158 -3.39 -6.53 0.86
C GLY A 158 -3.58 -5.49 1.97
N GLU A 159 -4.75 -4.87 2.12
CA GLU A 159 -5.04 -3.83 3.13
C GLU A 159 -5.14 -4.37 4.57
N GLY A 160 -5.18 -5.69 4.74
CA GLY A 160 -5.15 -6.32 6.07
C GLY A 160 -6.51 -6.76 6.60
N LYS A 161 -7.56 -6.85 5.76
CA LYS A 161 -8.91 -7.26 6.19
C LYS A 161 -8.94 -8.56 7.01
N SER A 162 -8.25 -9.62 6.56
CA SER A 162 -8.24 -10.91 7.29
C SER A 162 -7.49 -10.84 8.62
N PHE A 163 -6.49 -9.97 8.74
CA PHE A 163 -5.82 -9.66 10.00
C PHE A 163 -6.77 -8.93 10.97
N ILE A 164 -7.48 -7.93 10.48
CA ILE A 164 -8.48 -7.18 11.27
C ILE A 164 -9.60 -8.12 11.69
N SER A 165 -10.16 -8.93 10.78
CA SER A 165 -11.23 -9.91 11.08
C SER A 165 -10.83 -10.88 12.18
N ALA A 166 -9.64 -11.47 12.11
CA ALA A 166 -9.14 -12.42 13.10
C ALA A 166 -8.93 -11.78 14.48
N ASN A 167 -8.26 -10.62 14.53
CA ASN A 167 -7.96 -9.96 15.80
C ASN A 167 -9.20 -9.30 16.43
N LEU A 168 -10.14 -8.79 15.62
CA LEU A 168 -11.41 -8.28 16.08
C LEU A 168 -12.26 -9.41 16.72
N ALA A 169 -12.30 -10.60 16.07
CA ALA A 169 -12.99 -11.76 16.60
C ALA A 169 -12.41 -12.16 17.97
N ILE A 170 -11.09 -12.22 18.10
CA ILE A 170 -10.44 -12.52 19.37
C ILE A 170 -10.80 -11.46 20.43
N SER A 171 -10.82 -10.19 20.04
CA SER A 171 -11.20 -9.11 20.96
C SER A 171 -12.62 -9.26 21.50
N PHE A 172 -13.57 -9.72 20.67
CA PHE A 172 -14.93 -10.01 21.12
C PHE A 172 -14.99 -11.21 22.08
N THR A 173 -14.18 -12.27 21.88
CA THR A 173 -14.17 -13.40 22.82
C THR A 173 -13.67 -13.02 24.22
N GLN A 174 -12.85 -11.95 24.33
CA GLN A 174 -12.40 -11.44 25.64
C GLN A 174 -13.52 -10.81 26.47
N THR A 175 -14.70 -10.57 25.88
CA THR A 175 -15.92 -10.13 26.56
C THR A 175 -16.93 -11.28 26.75
N ASP A 176 -16.44 -12.52 26.83
CA ASP A 176 -17.21 -13.77 26.97
C ASP A 176 -18.25 -14.03 25.88
N LYS A 177 -18.19 -13.31 24.74
CA LYS A 177 -19.04 -13.53 23.58
C LYS A 177 -18.62 -14.80 22.84
N LYS A 178 -19.59 -15.55 22.34
CA LYS A 178 -19.40 -16.68 21.43
C LYS A 178 -19.28 -16.17 20.00
N VAL A 179 -18.11 -16.26 19.42
CA VAL A 179 -17.76 -15.61 18.15
C VAL A 179 -17.51 -16.63 17.04
N LEU A 180 -18.02 -16.34 15.85
CA LEU A 180 -17.76 -17.10 14.64
C LEU A 180 -17.09 -16.19 13.60
N ILE A 181 -16.01 -16.67 12.98
CA ILE A 181 -15.47 -16.12 11.74
C ILE A 181 -15.94 -16.99 10.58
N VAL A 182 -16.42 -16.36 9.52
CA VAL A 182 -16.74 -17.01 8.25
C VAL A 182 -15.86 -16.44 7.16
N ASP A 183 -15.00 -17.29 6.58
CA ASP A 183 -14.10 -16.90 5.49
C ASP A 183 -14.88 -16.89 4.16
N CYS A 184 -15.38 -15.71 3.76
CA CYS A 184 -16.13 -15.50 2.54
C CYS A 184 -15.24 -15.27 1.31
N ASP A 185 -13.93 -15.11 1.48
CA ASP A 185 -13.00 -15.06 0.36
C ASP A 185 -12.73 -16.48 -0.17
N MET A 186 -13.68 -17.03 -0.91
CA MET A 186 -13.57 -18.38 -1.46
C MET A 186 -12.41 -18.52 -2.47
N ARG A 187 -11.84 -17.41 -2.95
CA ARG A 187 -10.75 -17.40 -3.93
C ARG A 187 -9.38 -17.46 -3.27
N LYS A 188 -9.13 -16.56 -2.29
CA LYS A 188 -7.82 -16.36 -1.65
C LYS A 188 -7.91 -16.30 -0.12
N GLY A 189 -9.01 -16.75 0.49
CA GLY A 189 -9.23 -16.76 1.92
C GLY A 189 -8.09 -17.38 2.70
N ARG A 190 -7.79 -16.82 3.86
CA ARG A 190 -6.60 -17.15 4.66
C ARG A 190 -6.91 -17.56 6.10
N GLN A 191 -8.17 -17.55 6.55
CA GLN A 191 -8.51 -17.83 7.94
C GLN A 191 -8.06 -19.24 8.38
N HIS A 192 -8.12 -20.23 7.47
CA HIS A 192 -7.60 -21.56 7.73
C HIS A 192 -6.09 -21.59 8.08
N ARG A 193 -5.28 -20.71 7.46
CA ARG A 193 -3.84 -20.59 7.76
C ARG A 193 -3.59 -19.85 9.06
N ILE A 194 -4.36 -18.78 9.30
CA ILE A 194 -4.27 -17.95 10.51
C ILE A 194 -4.53 -18.79 11.76
N PHE A 195 -5.58 -19.61 11.72
CA PHE A 195 -5.98 -20.45 12.85
C PHE A 195 -5.44 -21.88 12.79
N LYS A 196 -4.63 -22.23 11.79
CA LYS A 196 -4.03 -23.56 11.57
C LYS A 196 -5.10 -24.67 11.50
N LEU A 197 -6.15 -24.42 10.74
CA LEU A 197 -7.28 -25.33 10.53
C LEU A 197 -7.20 -26.01 9.16
N SER A 198 -7.88 -27.15 9.03
CA SER A 198 -8.12 -27.77 7.73
C SER A 198 -9.01 -26.88 6.85
N ASN A 199 -8.80 -26.94 5.54
CA ASN A 199 -9.59 -26.20 4.55
C ASN A 199 -10.28 -27.11 3.54
N THR A 200 -10.41 -28.40 3.84
CA THR A 200 -11.06 -29.38 2.95
C THR A 200 -12.58 -29.24 2.95
N LYS A 201 -13.14 -28.84 4.11
CA LYS A 201 -14.56 -28.54 4.30
C LYS A 201 -14.69 -27.10 4.80
N GLY A 202 -15.49 -26.29 4.13
CA GLY A 202 -15.69 -24.89 4.50
C GLY A 202 -16.98 -24.31 3.87
N LEU A 203 -17.06 -22.99 3.82
CA LEU A 203 -18.24 -22.28 3.37
C LEU A 203 -18.69 -22.69 1.96
N SER A 204 -17.76 -22.81 1.01
CA SER A 204 -18.08 -23.21 -0.36
C SER A 204 -18.74 -24.59 -0.42
N ASN A 205 -18.21 -25.55 0.33
CA ASN A 205 -18.75 -26.91 0.41
C ASN A 205 -20.14 -26.88 1.11
N LEU A 206 -20.25 -26.17 2.22
CA LEU A 206 -21.50 -26.06 2.97
C LEU A 206 -22.65 -25.46 2.11
N LEU A 207 -22.37 -24.48 1.25
CA LEU A 207 -23.37 -23.90 0.37
C LEU A 207 -23.76 -24.80 -0.80
N ILE A 208 -22.94 -25.81 -1.14
CA ILE A 208 -23.26 -26.81 -2.16
C ILE A 208 -23.98 -28.01 -1.53
N ASP A 209 -23.49 -28.49 -0.39
CA ASP A 209 -23.96 -29.68 0.32
C ASP A 209 -25.31 -29.44 1.03
N ASP A 210 -25.84 -30.47 1.67
CA ASP A 210 -27.04 -30.36 2.50
C ASP A 210 -26.74 -29.59 3.80
N MET A 211 -27.55 -28.56 4.08
CA MET A 211 -27.39 -27.67 5.25
C MET A 211 -27.75 -28.34 6.59
N THR A 212 -28.36 -29.52 6.59
CA THR A 212 -28.71 -30.24 7.83
C THR A 212 -27.48 -30.50 8.70
N ASN A 213 -26.29 -30.68 8.08
CA ASN A 213 -25.01 -30.97 8.72
C ASN A 213 -24.10 -29.75 8.88
N TYR A 214 -24.62 -28.52 8.89
CA TYR A 214 -23.82 -27.30 8.98
C TYR A 214 -22.81 -27.28 10.14
N LYS A 215 -23.07 -28.01 11.21
CA LYS A 215 -22.18 -28.09 12.39
C LYS A 215 -20.81 -28.71 12.08
N ASP A 216 -20.74 -29.59 11.09
CA ASP A 216 -19.50 -30.28 10.69
C ASP A 216 -18.50 -29.34 9.99
N TYR A 217 -18.99 -28.16 9.56
CA TYR A 217 -18.19 -27.12 8.91
C TYR A 217 -17.67 -26.06 9.89
N ILE A 218 -18.14 -26.11 11.16
CA ILE A 218 -17.74 -25.17 12.21
C ILE A 218 -16.55 -25.73 12.96
N ASN A 219 -15.38 -25.18 12.71
CA ASN A 219 -14.14 -25.58 13.34
C ASN A 219 -13.96 -24.83 14.68
N LYS A 220 -13.72 -25.56 15.77
CA LYS A 220 -13.31 -24.98 17.04
C LYS A 220 -11.83 -24.61 16.98
N THR A 221 -11.49 -23.40 17.42
CA THR A 221 -10.09 -22.97 17.50
C THR A 221 -9.47 -23.28 18.86
N SER A 222 -8.17 -23.00 19.02
CA SER A 222 -7.49 -23.06 20.34
C SER A 222 -7.90 -21.91 21.28
N ILE A 223 -8.67 -20.94 20.79
CA ILE A 223 -9.11 -19.78 21.55
C ILE A 223 -10.53 -20.07 22.09
N LYS A 224 -10.72 -19.88 23.38
CA LYS A 224 -12.03 -20.09 24.05
C LYS A 224 -13.09 -19.24 23.35
N ASN A 225 -14.26 -19.81 23.07
CA ASN A 225 -15.42 -19.19 22.46
C ASN A 225 -15.22 -18.69 21.01
N LEU A 226 -14.12 -19.05 20.34
CA LEU A 226 -13.87 -18.69 18.95
C LEU A 226 -13.98 -19.91 18.03
N TYR A 227 -14.80 -19.73 16.99
CA TYR A 227 -15.09 -20.75 15.97
C TYR A 227 -14.83 -20.15 14.58
N VAL A 228 -14.51 -21.01 13.61
CA VAL A 228 -14.21 -20.61 12.24
C VAL A 228 -14.89 -21.55 11.25
N ILE A 229 -15.59 -20.98 10.27
CA ILE A 229 -15.91 -21.64 9.00
C ILE A 229 -14.86 -21.18 8.01
N THR A 230 -14.00 -22.08 7.56
CA THR A 230 -12.97 -21.79 6.55
C THR A 230 -13.62 -21.63 5.17
N ARG A 231 -12.90 -21.13 4.17
CA ARG A 231 -13.47 -20.93 2.84
C ARG A 231 -13.89 -22.23 2.14
N GLY A 232 -13.21 -23.35 2.45
CA GLY A 232 -13.38 -24.63 1.77
C GLY A 232 -12.59 -24.72 0.45
N THR A 233 -13.04 -25.59 -0.44
CA THR A 233 -12.52 -25.73 -1.79
C THR A 233 -12.91 -24.52 -2.65
N VAL A 234 -12.08 -24.18 -3.65
CA VAL A 234 -12.40 -23.06 -4.55
C VAL A 234 -13.52 -23.47 -5.51
N PRO A 235 -14.71 -22.86 -5.44
CA PRO A 235 -15.78 -23.17 -6.36
C PRO A 235 -15.61 -22.41 -7.69
N PRO A 236 -16.27 -22.84 -8.77
CA PRO A 236 -16.25 -22.13 -10.05
C PRO A 236 -17.02 -20.78 -10.00
N ASN A 237 -18.03 -20.67 -9.14
CA ASN A 237 -18.98 -19.56 -9.09
C ASN A 237 -19.17 -19.00 -7.66
N PRO A 238 -18.13 -18.41 -7.02
CA PRO A 238 -18.22 -17.91 -5.64
C PRO A 238 -19.35 -16.91 -5.40
N SER A 239 -19.50 -15.94 -6.30
CA SER A 239 -20.50 -14.86 -6.15
C SER A 239 -21.94 -15.37 -6.19
N GLU A 240 -22.23 -16.37 -7.01
CA GLU A 240 -23.55 -17.00 -7.09
C GLU A 240 -23.86 -17.77 -5.81
N LEU A 241 -22.89 -18.50 -5.26
CA LEU A 241 -23.05 -19.19 -3.99
C LEU A 241 -23.35 -18.21 -2.85
N LEU A 242 -22.64 -17.09 -2.77
CA LEU A 242 -22.87 -16.05 -1.76
C LEU A 242 -24.23 -15.37 -1.95
N ASN A 243 -24.73 -15.26 -3.18
CA ASN A 243 -26.04 -14.66 -3.49
C ASN A 243 -27.21 -15.66 -3.39
N SER A 244 -26.95 -16.89 -3.01
CA SER A 244 -27.98 -17.94 -2.94
C SER A 244 -28.91 -17.78 -1.72
N ASN A 245 -30.14 -18.29 -1.83
CA ASN A 245 -31.05 -18.41 -0.70
C ASN A 245 -30.46 -19.26 0.43
N LYS A 246 -29.70 -20.29 0.10
CA LYS A 246 -28.96 -21.11 1.07
C LYS A 246 -28.03 -20.28 1.97
N ASN A 247 -27.30 -19.33 1.39
CA ASN A 247 -26.43 -18.46 2.19
C ASN A 247 -27.24 -17.58 3.16
N SER A 248 -28.35 -17.03 2.69
CA SER A 248 -29.26 -16.22 3.54
C SER A 248 -29.86 -17.05 4.68
N GLU A 249 -30.24 -18.29 4.42
CA GLU A 249 -30.74 -19.22 5.43
C GLU A 249 -29.65 -19.64 6.42
N LEU A 250 -28.45 -19.94 5.94
CA LEU A 250 -27.27 -20.23 6.77
C LEU A 250 -26.99 -19.08 7.75
N ILE A 251 -26.98 -17.84 7.26
CA ILE A 251 -26.76 -16.67 8.12
C ILE A 251 -27.81 -16.57 9.21
N LYS A 252 -29.11 -16.83 8.91
CA LYS A 252 -30.17 -16.84 9.92
C LYS A 252 -29.96 -17.92 10.99
N ILE A 253 -29.53 -19.12 10.57
CA ILE A 253 -29.19 -20.22 11.50
C ILE A 253 -28.02 -19.83 12.40
N LEU A 254 -26.94 -19.30 11.80
CA LEU A 254 -25.74 -18.90 12.54
C LEU A 254 -26.04 -17.78 13.54
N ARG A 255 -26.83 -16.78 13.17
CA ARG A 255 -27.27 -15.67 14.05
C ARG A 255 -27.99 -16.16 15.33
N SER A 256 -28.64 -17.32 15.29
CA SER A 256 -29.29 -17.91 16.48
C SER A 256 -28.32 -18.66 17.41
N LYS A 257 -27.09 -18.94 16.97
CA LYS A 257 -26.11 -19.80 17.66
C LYS A 257 -24.88 -19.06 18.18
N PHE A 258 -24.61 -17.86 17.63
CA PHE A 258 -23.44 -17.04 17.96
C PHE A 258 -23.89 -15.63 18.37
N ASP A 259 -23.12 -15.04 19.30
CA ASP A 259 -23.35 -13.66 19.72
C ASP A 259 -22.82 -12.67 18.70
N ILE A 260 -21.69 -13.00 18.07
CA ILE A 260 -21.03 -12.19 17.03
C ILE A 260 -20.59 -13.09 15.89
N ILE A 261 -20.85 -12.67 14.65
CA ILE A 261 -20.36 -13.32 13.45
C ILE A 261 -19.60 -12.30 12.61
N ILE A 262 -18.34 -12.62 12.29
CA ILE A 262 -17.48 -11.78 11.45
C ILE A 262 -17.30 -12.49 10.11
N PHE A 263 -17.76 -11.86 9.05
CA PHE A 263 -17.55 -12.31 7.68
C PHE A 263 -16.26 -11.65 7.13
N ASP A 264 -15.23 -12.45 6.87
CA ASP A 264 -14.01 -12.00 6.20
C ASP A 264 -14.24 -11.99 4.69
N GLY A 265 -14.55 -10.81 4.14
CA GLY A 265 -14.92 -10.61 2.76
C GLY A 265 -13.75 -10.51 1.79
N VAL A 266 -14.06 -10.27 0.51
CA VAL A 266 -13.10 -9.94 -0.55
C VAL A 266 -12.97 -8.42 -0.70
N PRO A 267 -11.94 -7.91 -1.37
CA PRO A 267 -11.91 -6.50 -1.79
C PRO A 267 -13.11 -6.17 -2.69
N CYS A 268 -13.72 -5.00 -2.49
CA CYS A 268 -14.87 -4.58 -3.29
C CYS A 268 -14.52 -4.24 -4.74
N ASN A 269 -13.29 -3.75 -4.97
CA ASN A 269 -12.89 -3.36 -6.31
C ASN A 269 -12.71 -4.59 -7.22
N GLY A 270 -13.57 -4.66 -8.24
CA GLY A 270 -13.55 -5.73 -9.24
C GLY A 270 -14.23 -7.05 -8.85
N LEU A 271 -14.78 -7.17 -7.62
CA LEU A 271 -15.49 -8.38 -7.15
C LEU A 271 -16.81 -8.02 -6.49
N PRO A 272 -17.93 -8.65 -6.90
CA PRO A 272 -19.26 -8.36 -6.33
C PRO A 272 -19.51 -9.04 -4.99
N ASP A 273 -18.70 -9.99 -4.58
CA ASP A 273 -18.89 -10.89 -3.45
C ASP A 273 -19.19 -10.13 -2.14
N SER A 274 -18.35 -9.11 -1.80
CA SER A 274 -18.57 -8.30 -0.59
C SER A 274 -19.77 -7.35 -0.72
N ILE A 275 -20.09 -6.88 -1.93
CA ILE A 275 -21.28 -6.07 -2.18
C ILE A 275 -22.55 -6.92 -1.95
N ILE A 276 -22.54 -8.18 -2.40
CA ILE A 276 -23.63 -9.14 -2.15
C ILE A 276 -23.78 -9.38 -0.64
N MET A 277 -22.68 -9.69 0.04
CA MET A 277 -22.68 -9.97 1.48
C MET A 277 -23.09 -8.76 2.31
N SER A 278 -22.82 -7.53 1.85
CA SER A 278 -23.12 -6.31 2.60
C SER A 278 -24.61 -6.11 2.90
N LYS A 279 -25.49 -6.70 2.10
CA LYS A 279 -26.95 -6.66 2.30
C LYS A 279 -27.47 -7.63 3.39
N LEU A 280 -26.63 -8.56 3.81
CA LEU A 280 -26.99 -9.66 4.71
C LEU A 280 -26.47 -9.47 6.14
N VAL A 281 -25.80 -8.33 6.40
CA VAL A 281 -25.11 -8.07 7.68
C VAL A 281 -25.64 -6.80 8.36
N ASP A 282 -25.41 -6.70 9.67
CA ASP A 282 -25.82 -5.53 10.45
C ASP A 282 -24.89 -4.34 10.23
N LYS A 283 -23.59 -4.59 10.01
CA LYS A 283 -22.58 -3.54 9.74
C LYS A 283 -21.53 -4.01 8.75
N VAL A 284 -21.09 -3.08 7.93
CA VAL A 284 -19.94 -3.25 7.03
C VAL A 284 -18.79 -2.38 7.52
N LEU A 285 -17.64 -3.00 7.69
CA LEU A 285 -16.39 -2.35 8.06
C LEU A 285 -15.45 -2.37 6.85
N ILE A 286 -15.00 -1.21 6.41
CA ILE A 286 -14.02 -1.09 5.34
C ILE A 286 -12.65 -1.01 5.98
N VAL A 287 -11.66 -1.68 5.43
CA VAL A 287 -10.27 -1.61 5.86
C VAL A 287 -9.47 -0.97 4.76
N SER A 288 -8.88 0.17 5.04
CA SER A 288 -7.88 0.84 4.20
C SER A 288 -6.49 0.74 4.84
N SER A 289 -5.44 1.01 4.08
CA SER A 289 -4.06 0.95 4.57
C SER A 289 -3.34 2.25 4.26
N GLU A 290 -2.75 2.87 5.30
CA GLU A 290 -1.96 4.10 5.15
C GLU A 290 -0.88 3.93 4.08
N SER A 291 -0.75 4.92 3.19
CA SER A 291 0.22 4.97 2.08
C SER A 291 0.13 3.80 1.08
N VAL A 292 -0.98 3.07 1.05
CA VAL A 292 -1.22 1.94 0.12
C VAL A 292 -2.53 2.10 -0.62
N THR A 293 -3.61 2.47 0.09
CA THR A 293 -4.94 2.60 -0.50
C THR A 293 -5.04 3.90 -1.29
N PRO A 294 -5.32 3.88 -2.62
CA PRO A 294 -5.62 5.09 -3.37
C PRO A 294 -6.97 5.69 -2.94
N ARG A 295 -7.05 7.01 -2.81
CA ARG A 295 -8.29 7.74 -2.44
C ARG A 295 -9.41 7.46 -3.43
N SER A 296 -9.12 7.57 -4.71
CA SER A 296 -10.07 7.35 -5.80
C SER A 296 -10.71 5.97 -5.74
N VAL A 297 -9.94 4.95 -5.36
CA VAL A 297 -10.44 3.56 -5.23
C VAL A 297 -11.31 3.40 -3.99
N LEU A 298 -10.95 4.03 -2.86
CA LEU A 298 -11.77 3.99 -1.65
C LEU A 298 -13.09 4.74 -1.84
N GLU A 299 -13.09 5.89 -2.50
CA GLU A 299 -14.30 6.63 -2.90
C GLU A 299 -15.22 5.77 -3.77
N SER A 300 -14.65 5.07 -4.75
CA SER A 300 -15.39 4.13 -5.60
C SER A 300 -16.03 3.02 -4.77
N THR A 301 -15.28 2.45 -3.81
CA THR A 301 -15.78 1.42 -2.89
C THR A 301 -16.93 1.94 -2.04
N LYS A 302 -16.80 3.14 -1.45
CA LYS A 302 -17.86 3.82 -0.71
C LYS A 302 -19.11 4.01 -1.56
N LYS A 303 -18.95 4.48 -2.80
CA LYS A 303 -20.03 4.69 -3.74
C LYS A 303 -20.76 3.37 -4.09
N GLN A 304 -20.01 2.29 -4.34
CA GLN A 304 -20.60 0.98 -4.62
C GLN A 304 -21.44 0.47 -3.44
N LEU A 305 -20.93 0.55 -2.21
CA LEU A 305 -21.64 0.13 -1.00
C LEU A 305 -22.87 1.03 -0.74
N LYS A 306 -22.75 2.33 -0.95
CA LYS A 306 -23.87 3.28 -0.83
C LYS A 306 -24.97 2.99 -1.85
N ASN A 307 -24.65 2.64 -3.08
CA ASN A 307 -25.64 2.32 -4.13
C ASN A 307 -26.50 1.10 -3.79
N VAL A 308 -26.03 0.22 -2.93
CA VAL A 308 -26.79 -0.95 -2.45
C VAL A 308 -27.33 -0.75 -1.03
N GLU A 309 -27.24 0.47 -0.49
CA GLU A 309 -27.69 0.83 0.86
C GLU A 309 -27.04 -0.04 1.96
N ALA A 310 -25.78 -0.44 1.75
CA ALA A 310 -25.06 -1.23 2.73
C ALA A 310 -24.89 -0.46 4.05
N PRO A 311 -25.07 -1.12 5.22
CA PRO A 311 -24.95 -0.48 6.53
C PRO A 311 -23.47 -0.23 6.92
N VAL A 312 -22.80 0.66 6.20
CA VAL A 312 -21.36 0.96 6.42
C VAL A 312 -21.21 1.66 7.77
N ALA A 313 -20.42 1.05 8.67
CA ALA A 313 -20.07 1.63 9.96
C ALA A 313 -18.99 2.71 9.79
N GLY A 314 -18.03 2.49 8.91
CA GLY A 314 -16.91 3.38 8.62
C GLY A 314 -15.66 2.62 8.19
N ASP A 315 -14.53 3.31 8.25
CA ASP A 315 -13.23 2.79 7.86
C ASP A 315 -12.34 2.42 9.06
N VAL A 316 -11.50 1.42 8.88
CA VAL A 316 -10.37 1.10 9.76
C VAL A 316 -9.09 1.40 9.01
N LEU A 317 -8.43 2.48 9.38
CA LEU A 317 -7.13 2.82 8.82
C LEU A 317 -6.05 1.92 9.43
N ASN A 318 -5.59 0.95 8.65
CA ASN A 318 -4.60 -0.03 9.04
C ASN A 318 -3.17 0.39 8.65
N ASN A 319 -2.17 -0.26 9.23
CA ASN A 319 -0.74 -0.03 9.00
C ASN A 319 -0.28 1.42 9.30
N VAL A 320 -0.98 2.13 10.18
CA VAL A 320 -0.66 3.52 10.52
C VAL A 320 0.74 3.63 11.10
N ASN A 321 1.54 4.54 10.54
CA ASN A 321 2.88 4.79 11.03
C ASN A 321 2.82 5.63 12.32
N ARG A 322 3.34 5.09 13.43
CA ARG A 322 3.37 5.78 14.74
C ARG A 322 4.03 7.17 14.67
N LYS A 323 5.03 7.33 13.83
CA LYS A 323 5.80 8.60 13.74
C LYS A 323 4.97 9.74 13.13
N ASN A 324 4.01 9.42 12.27
CA ASN A 324 3.18 10.40 11.55
C ASN A 324 1.91 10.78 12.31
N SER A 325 1.55 10.05 13.36
CA SER A 325 0.33 10.29 14.13
C SER A 325 0.58 11.19 15.34
N LYS A 326 -0.18 12.28 15.48
CA LYS A 326 -0.20 13.12 16.70
C LYS A 326 -0.49 12.30 17.96
N TYR A 327 -1.27 11.22 17.84
CA TYR A 327 -1.61 10.29 18.91
C TYR A 327 -0.54 9.22 19.18
N GLY A 328 0.36 8.95 18.24
CA GLY A 328 1.41 7.93 18.39
C GLY A 328 2.39 8.24 19.54
N LYS A 329 2.58 9.52 19.87
CA LYS A 329 3.40 9.97 21.01
C LYS A 329 2.76 9.65 22.37
N TYR A 330 1.42 9.67 22.47
CA TYR A 330 0.70 9.38 23.72
C TYR A 330 0.68 7.88 24.07
N TYR A 331 0.57 7.00 23.06
CA TYR A 331 0.56 5.55 23.28
C TYR A 331 1.94 4.94 23.58
N GLY A 332 3.04 5.64 23.26
CA GLY A 332 4.39 5.22 23.66
C GLY A 332 4.63 5.28 25.18
N TYR A 333 3.86 6.05 25.92
CA TYR A 333 3.98 6.18 27.38
C TYR A 333 3.36 5.01 28.16
N TYR A 334 2.46 4.23 27.54
CA TYR A 334 1.75 3.12 28.20
C TYR A 334 2.14 1.72 27.72
N GLY A 335 3.05 1.58 26.74
CA GLY A 335 3.30 0.33 26.04
C GLY A 335 4.69 -0.31 26.15
N ASP A 336 5.64 0.32 26.81
CA ASP A 336 6.99 -0.21 27.00
C ASP A 336 7.23 -0.57 28.48
N ASN A 337 6.53 -1.60 28.97
CA ASN A 337 6.88 -2.37 30.18
C ASN A 337 6.49 -3.82 30.00
#